data_e89f3767ef72e1f4ed064af453b7f6f0
#
_entry.id   e89f3767ef72e1f4ed064af453b7f6f0
#
_cell.length_a   1.000
_cell.length_b   1.000
_cell.length_c   1.000
_cell.angle_alpha   90.00
_cell.angle_beta   90.00
_cell.angle_gamma   90.00
#
_symmetry.space_group_name_H-M   'P 1'
#
loop_
_entity.id
_entity.type
_entity.pdbx_description
1 polymer ?
#
loop_
_entity_poly.entity_id
_entity_poly.type
_entity_poly.pdbx_seq_one_letter_code
_entity_poly.pdbx_strand_id
1 'polypeptide(L)'
;MALDYTIIGERLKKTRLDKNMTQENLAEKMDISVAFLSRIERGLSHINLKRLNQICEILGVSEGYILNGAANTSKQYLISEFNDIFIKCSPEKQKLIYEIAKTIIENDIDN
;
A
#
# COMPACT_ATOMS: atom_id res chain seq x y z
N MET A 1 5.53 -11.85 -15.26
CA MET A 1 5.11 -11.69 -13.86
C MET A 1 3.77 -10.97 -13.81
N ALA A 2 2.83 -11.53 -13.11
CA ALA A 2 1.48 -10.96 -13.03
C ALA A 2 1.38 -10.01 -11.85
N LEU A 3 0.59 -8.96 -12.03
CA LEU A 3 0.25 -8.06 -10.92
C LEU A 3 -0.78 -8.74 -10.03
N ASP A 4 -0.65 -8.53 -8.74
CA ASP A 4 -1.62 -9.02 -7.78
C ASP A 4 -2.63 -7.90 -7.48
N TYR A 5 -3.77 -7.96 -8.14
CA TYR A 5 -4.79 -6.93 -8.00
C TYR A 5 -5.45 -6.92 -6.63
N THR A 6 -5.34 -8.04 -5.91
CA THR A 6 -5.84 -8.09 -4.53
C THR A 6 -5.00 -7.19 -3.64
N ILE A 7 -3.68 -7.23 -3.79
CA ILE A 7 -2.78 -6.37 -3.03
C ILE A 7 -3.02 -4.91 -3.37
N ILE A 8 -3.16 -4.60 -4.66
CA ILE A 8 -3.45 -3.23 -5.10
C ILE A 8 -4.74 -2.74 -4.47
N GLY A 9 -5.79 -3.55 -4.52
CA GLY A 9 -7.09 -3.19 -3.98
C GLY A 9 -7.06 -2.98 -2.48
N GLU A 10 -6.34 -3.83 -1.76
CA GLU A 10 -6.21 -3.70 -0.32
C GLU A 10 -5.50 -2.40 0.07
N ARG A 11 -4.44 -2.05 -0.66
CA ARG A 11 -3.72 -0.81 -0.38
C ARG A 11 -4.56 0.41 -0.69
N LEU A 12 -5.35 0.35 -1.76
CA LEU A 12 -6.27 1.44 -2.09
C LEU A 12 -7.30 1.62 -0.99
N LYS A 13 -7.88 0.53 -0.53
CA LYS A 13 -8.87 0.57 0.54
C LYS A 13 -8.26 1.12 1.83
N LYS A 14 -7.09 0.62 2.20
CA LYS A 14 -6.41 1.08 3.41
C LYS A 14 -6.11 2.56 3.33
N THR A 15 -5.59 3.02 2.19
CA THR A 15 -5.26 4.43 2.00
C THR A 15 -6.52 5.29 2.08
N ARG A 16 -7.61 4.83 1.46
CA ARG A 16 -8.88 5.54 1.52
C ARG A 16 -9.34 5.70 2.97
N LEU A 17 -9.29 4.62 3.72
CA LEU A 17 -9.71 4.66 5.13
C LEU A 17 -8.80 5.54 5.97
N ASP A 18 -7.50 5.53 5.70
CA ASP A 18 -6.55 6.39 6.38
C ASP A 18 -6.85 7.87 6.13
N LYS A 19 -7.46 8.20 4.99
CA LYS A 19 -7.86 9.55 4.65
C LYS A 19 -9.29 9.87 5.09
N ASN A 20 -9.91 8.97 5.85
CA ASN A 20 -11.26 9.14 6.37
C ASN A 20 -12.30 9.32 5.27
N MET A 21 -12.13 8.60 4.17
CA MET A 21 -13.06 8.67 3.05
C MET A 21 -13.91 7.41 2.98
N THR A 22 -15.20 7.59 2.66
CA THR A 22 -16.10 6.48 2.39
C THR A 22 -15.92 6.04 0.93
N GLN A 23 -16.42 4.85 0.60
CA GLN A 23 -16.45 4.43 -0.80
C GLN A 23 -17.26 5.40 -1.65
N GLU A 24 -18.38 5.89 -1.11
CA GLU A 24 -19.21 6.86 -1.82
C GLU A 24 -18.43 8.14 -2.14
N ASN A 25 -17.68 8.64 -1.17
CA ASN A 25 -16.89 9.85 -1.38
C ASN A 25 -15.86 9.66 -2.49
N LEU A 26 -15.12 8.56 -2.44
CA LEU A 26 -14.07 8.31 -3.42
C LEU A 26 -14.66 8.04 -4.80
N ALA A 27 -15.71 7.23 -4.86
CA ALA A 27 -16.37 6.91 -6.13
C ALA A 27 -16.89 8.16 -6.81
N GLU A 28 -17.48 9.08 -6.03
CA GLU A 28 -17.98 10.35 -6.56
C GLU A 28 -16.83 11.17 -7.16
N LYS A 29 -15.73 11.27 -6.45
CA LYS A 29 -14.58 12.03 -6.94
C LYS A 29 -13.95 11.41 -8.18
N MET A 30 -14.10 10.10 -8.36
CA MET A 30 -13.58 9.40 -9.52
C MET A 30 -14.58 9.29 -10.65
N ASP A 31 -15.83 9.70 -10.42
CA ASP A 31 -16.91 9.56 -11.40
C ASP A 31 -17.12 8.10 -11.80
N ILE A 32 -17.15 7.21 -10.82
CA ILE A 32 -17.46 5.79 -11.01
C ILE A 32 -18.50 5.36 -9.99
N SER A 33 -19.08 4.20 -10.22
CA SER A 33 -20.06 3.65 -9.27
C SER A 33 -19.36 3.11 -8.03
N VAL A 34 -20.09 3.09 -6.92
CA VAL A 34 -19.61 2.48 -5.70
C VAL A 34 -19.35 0.99 -5.92
N ALA A 35 -20.22 0.33 -6.70
CA ALA A 35 -20.05 -1.09 -7.00
C ALA A 35 -18.74 -1.36 -7.73
N PHE A 36 -18.38 -0.50 -8.68
CA PHE A 36 -17.12 -0.66 -9.41
C PHE A 36 -15.93 -0.45 -8.49
N LEU A 37 -15.97 0.60 -7.66
CA LEU A 37 -14.89 0.85 -6.70
C LEU A 37 -14.74 -0.32 -5.72
N SER A 38 -15.87 -0.86 -5.25
CA SER A 38 -15.84 -2.01 -4.35
C SER A 38 -15.13 -3.19 -5.00
N ARG A 39 -15.38 -3.43 -6.29
CA ARG A 39 -14.71 -4.53 -6.99
C ARG A 39 -13.24 -4.29 -7.16
N ILE A 40 -12.85 -3.03 -7.41
CA ILE A 40 -11.42 -2.68 -7.47
C ILE A 40 -10.75 -2.97 -6.13
N GLU A 41 -11.38 -2.55 -5.04
CA GLU A 41 -10.79 -2.74 -3.70
C GLU A 41 -10.70 -4.21 -3.30
N ARG A 42 -11.58 -5.05 -3.85
CA ARG A 42 -11.54 -6.49 -3.60
C ARG A 42 -10.66 -7.26 -4.58
N GLY A 43 -10.06 -6.56 -5.53
CA GLY A 43 -9.21 -7.20 -6.52
C GLY A 43 -9.95 -7.93 -7.61
N LEU A 44 -11.26 -7.73 -7.73
CA LEU A 44 -12.11 -8.42 -8.70
C LEU A 44 -12.18 -7.70 -10.04
N SER A 45 -11.76 -6.45 -10.10
CA SER A 45 -11.67 -5.69 -11.33
C SER A 45 -10.27 -5.11 -11.45
N HIS A 46 -9.75 -5.12 -12.66
CA HIS A 46 -8.44 -4.54 -12.92
C HIS A 46 -8.56 -3.03 -13.02
N ILE A 47 -7.61 -2.34 -12.41
CA ILE A 47 -7.54 -0.90 -12.52
C ILE A 47 -6.54 -0.56 -13.62
N ASN A 48 -6.91 0.34 -14.54
CA ASN A 48 -5.97 0.78 -15.56
C ASN A 48 -5.12 1.93 -15.02
N LEU A 49 -4.07 2.28 -15.77
CA LEU A 49 -3.12 3.30 -15.32
C LEU A 49 -3.78 4.67 -15.15
N LYS A 50 -4.72 5.01 -16.00
CA LYS A 50 -5.41 6.30 -15.90
C LYS A 50 -6.18 6.39 -14.59
N ARG A 51 -6.90 5.33 -14.24
CA ARG A 51 -7.66 5.27 -12.99
C ARG A 51 -6.74 5.27 -11.79
N LEU A 52 -5.63 4.53 -11.87
CA LEU A 52 -4.66 4.49 -10.79
C LEU A 52 -4.10 5.89 -10.54
N ASN A 53 -3.72 6.60 -11.59
CA ASN A 53 -3.21 7.97 -11.47
C ASN A 53 -4.26 8.86 -10.81
N GLN A 54 -5.51 8.76 -11.24
CA GLN A 54 -6.61 9.55 -10.70
C GLN A 54 -6.79 9.30 -9.20
N ILE A 55 -6.82 8.03 -8.80
CA ILE A 55 -6.97 7.67 -7.39
C ILE A 55 -5.82 8.21 -6.56
N CYS A 56 -4.60 8.07 -7.07
CA CYS A 56 -3.42 8.52 -6.34
C CYS A 56 -3.44 10.02 -6.14
N GLU A 57 -3.87 10.79 -7.14
CA GLU A 57 -4.01 12.23 -6.99
C GLU A 57 -5.05 12.58 -5.92
N ILE A 58 -6.18 11.90 -5.94
CA ILE A 58 -7.25 12.16 -4.98
C ILE A 58 -6.79 11.83 -3.56
N LEU A 59 -6.10 10.71 -3.39
CA LEU A 59 -5.66 10.24 -2.08
C LEU A 59 -4.36 10.88 -1.62
N GLY A 60 -3.65 11.57 -2.51
CA GLY A 60 -2.40 12.24 -2.15
C GLY A 60 -1.24 11.29 -1.92
N VAL A 61 -1.19 10.19 -2.66
CA VAL A 61 -0.11 9.20 -2.57
C VAL A 61 0.45 8.95 -3.96
N SER A 62 1.62 8.33 -4.01
CA SER A 62 2.24 7.99 -5.29
C SER A 62 1.73 6.64 -5.80
N GLU A 63 1.81 6.44 -7.11
CA GLU A 63 1.48 5.17 -7.71
C GLU A 63 2.41 4.07 -7.19
N GLY A 64 3.69 4.41 -6.97
CA GLY A 64 4.63 3.46 -6.42
C GLY A 64 4.21 2.95 -5.06
N TYR A 65 3.65 3.82 -4.22
CA TYR A 65 3.16 3.41 -2.92
C TYR A 65 2.06 2.35 -3.03
N ILE A 66 1.11 2.59 -3.94
CA ILE A 66 0.00 1.66 -4.13
C ILE A 66 0.46 0.34 -4.75
N LEU A 67 1.38 0.41 -5.72
CA LEU A 67 1.82 -0.78 -6.46
C LEU A 67 2.89 -1.58 -5.75
N ASN A 68 3.48 -1.02 -4.69
CA ASN A 68 4.57 -1.68 -3.99
C ASN A 68 4.10 -3.03 -3.43
N GLY A 69 4.83 -4.07 -3.79
CA GLY A 69 4.49 -5.44 -3.37
C GLY A 69 3.55 -6.17 -4.31
N ALA A 70 2.82 -5.45 -5.18
CA ALA A 70 1.80 -6.09 -6.02
C ALA A 70 2.41 -6.93 -7.13
N ALA A 71 3.59 -6.59 -7.60
CA ALA A 71 4.26 -7.30 -8.68
C ALA A 71 5.33 -8.27 -8.18
N ASN A 72 5.39 -8.49 -6.88
CA ASN A 72 6.48 -9.22 -6.26
C ASN A 72 5.96 -10.37 -5.40
N THR A 73 6.92 -11.14 -4.92
CA THR A 73 6.65 -12.27 -4.05
C THR A 73 6.35 -11.81 -2.62
N SER A 74 6.11 -12.76 -1.74
CA SER A 74 5.87 -12.50 -0.33
C SER A 74 7.02 -11.73 0.34
N LYS A 75 8.26 -11.86 -0.16
CA LYS A 75 9.38 -11.11 0.40
C LYS A 75 9.16 -9.61 0.23
N GLN A 76 8.73 -9.19 -0.96
CA GLN A 76 8.48 -7.78 -1.21
C GLN A 76 7.28 -7.29 -0.40
N TYR A 77 6.31 -8.17 -0.17
CA TYR A 77 5.17 -7.85 0.67
C TYR A 77 5.62 -7.50 2.09
N LEU A 78 6.53 -8.29 2.66
CA LEU A 78 7.04 -8.03 4.00
C LEU A 78 7.79 -6.72 4.09
N ILE A 79 8.59 -6.39 3.07
CA ILE A 79 9.30 -5.12 3.04
C ILE A 79 8.30 -3.97 3.01
N SER A 80 7.26 -4.09 2.19
CA SER A 80 6.23 -3.07 2.08
C SER A 80 5.51 -2.86 3.41
N GLU A 81 5.12 -3.95 4.06
CA GLU A 81 4.45 -3.88 5.35
C GLU A 81 5.34 -3.25 6.41
N PHE A 82 6.63 -3.61 6.41
CA PHE A 82 7.57 -3.03 7.34
C PHE A 82 7.69 -1.52 7.13
N ASN A 83 7.80 -1.10 5.88
CA ASN A 83 7.91 0.34 5.58
C ASN A 83 6.69 1.11 6.05
N ASP A 84 5.49 0.54 5.88
CA ASP A 84 4.27 1.18 6.35
C ASP A 84 4.28 1.43 7.85
N ILE A 85 4.81 0.47 8.59
CA ILE A 85 4.92 0.59 10.05
C ILE A 85 6.02 1.58 10.41
N PHE A 86 7.16 1.48 9.74
CA PHE A 86 8.34 2.27 10.06
C PHE A 86 8.11 3.76 9.91
N ILE A 87 7.45 4.16 8.82
CA ILE A 87 7.24 5.60 8.59
C ILE A 87 6.26 6.22 9.58
N LYS A 88 5.44 5.40 10.26
CA LYS A 88 4.52 5.87 11.27
C LYS A 88 5.19 6.07 12.64
N CYS A 89 6.40 5.58 12.80
CA CYS A 89 7.12 5.69 14.05
C CYS A 89 7.76 7.07 14.18
N SER A 90 7.96 7.50 15.42
CA SER A 90 8.73 8.71 15.69
C SER A 90 10.19 8.52 15.25
N PRO A 91 10.93 9.61 15.00
CA PRO A 91 12.35 9.47 14.66
C PRO A 91 13.15 8.66 15.68
N GLU A 92 12.82 8.79 16.97
CA GLU A 92 13.52 8.04 18.00
C GLU A 92 13.25 6.55 17.88
N LYS A 93 12.00 6.17 17.61
CA LYS A 93 11.65 4.76 17.41
C LYS A 93 12.25 4.22 16.12
N GLN A 94 12.30 5.02 15.09
CA GLN A 94 12.93 4.61 13.84
C GLN A 94 14.40 4.29 14.06
N LYS A 95 15.09 5.11 14.83
CA LYS A 95 16.49 4.86 15.15
C LYS A 95 16.67 3.57 15.93
N LEU A 96 15.78 3.34 16.90
CA LEU A 96 15.82 2.11 17.68
C LEU A 96 15.64 0.87 16.80
N ILE A 97 14.65 0.92 15.90
CA ILE A 97 14.41 -0.19 14.97
C ILE A 97 15.64 -0.44 14.10
N TYR A 98 16.27 0.63 13.61
CA TYR A 98 17.47 0.51 12.80
C TYR A 98 18.60 -0.15 13.58
N GLU A 99 18.82 0.27 14.83
CA GLU A 99 19.90 -0.30 15.64
C GLU A 99 19.66 -1.78 15.94
N ILE A 100 18.42 -2.15 16.20
CA ILE A 100 18.08 -3.56 16.42
C ILE A 100 18.34 -4.38 15.16
N ALA A 101 17.89 -3.91 14.02
CA ALA A 101 18.09 -4.60 12.76
C ALA A 101 19.57 -4.76 12.43
N LYS A 102 20.33 -3.69 12.65
CA LYS A 102 21.77 -3.71 12.42
C LYS A 102 22.47 -4.72 13.32
N THR A 103 22.06 -4.77 14.59
CA THR A 103 22.63 -5.70 15.56
C THR A 103 22.38 -7.15 15.13
N ILE A 104 21.19 -7.44 14.66
CA ILE A 104 20.85 -8.77 14.20
C ILE A 104 21.78 -9.21 13.06
N ILE A 105 22.01 -8.32 12.11
CA ILE A 105 22.87 -8.62 10.97
C ILE A 105 24.33 -8.81 11.41
N GLU A 106 24.79 -7.93 12.27
CA GLU A 106 26.20 -7.95 12.68
C GLU A 106 26.56 -9.15 13.52
N ASN A 107 25.61 -9.67 14.27
CA ASN A 107 25.89 -10.82 15.13
C ASN A 107 25.80 -12.14 14.40
N ASP A 108 25.18 -12.16 13.22
CA ASP A 108 25.14 -13.33 12.35
C ASP A 108 24.78 -14.59 13.11
N ILE A 109 23.67 -14.56 13.81
CA ILE A 109 23.31 -15.62 14.73
C ILE A 109 22.61 -16.79 14.07
N ASP A 110 22.41 -16.73 12.79
CA ASP A 110 21.65 -17.73 12.07
C ASP A 110 22.53 -18.75 11.32
N ASN A 111 23.83 -18.70 11.51
CA ASN A 111 24.70 -19.64 10.84
C ASN A 111 24.83 -20.98 11.51
#